data_100eeacb2469a0fa55ac91d5210f03f1
#
_entry.id   100eeacb2469a0fa55ac91d5210f03f1
#
_cell.length_a   1.000
_cell.length_b   1.000
_cell.length_c   1.000
_cell.angle_alpha   90.00
_cell.angle_beta   90.00
_cell.angle_gamma   90.00
#
_symmetry.space_group_name_H-M   'P 1'
#
loop_
_entity.id
_entity.type
_entity.pdbx_description
1 polymer ?
#
loop_
_entity_poly.entity_id
_entity_poly.type
_entity_poly.pdbx_seq_one_letter_code
_entity_poly.pdbx_strand_id
1 'polypeptide(L)'
;DNNVDTKSSDLISQDMIRDVCDRYKDRIKDVSLTANLGDGVVKDGKSYANVTVQGANSASFFWEDGDILAGREILPSEQQDGSNVALVSDKFVDNLFNGNPDAAVGKEVDVLVNNQYYTFTIVGVYKSYDSQQMTSSAYDMSTTLYVPLKVVHRVVSNATELSYFDLNGKDGIDSIQLSQEIADYLN
;
A
#
# COMPACT_ATOMS: atom_id res chain seq x y z
N ASP A 1 -16.63 -25.44 7.62
CA ASP A 1 -16.39 -24.24 8.45
C ASP A 1 -14.97 -24.29 9.00
N ASN A 2 -13.99 -23.91 8.17
CA ASN A 2 -12.61 -23.71 8.63
C ASN A 2 -12.45 -22.22 8.94
N ASN A 3 -12.91 -21.83 10.12
CA ASN A 3 -12.53 -20.58 10.73
C ASN A 3 -11.10 -20.76 11.27
N VAL A 4 -10.11 -20.35 10.49
CA VAL A 4 -8.73 -20.24 10.99
C VAL A 4 -8.71 -18.97 11.84
N ASP A 5 -8.90 -19.13 13.15
CA ASP A 5 -8.64 -18.09 14.12
C ASP A 5 -7.14 -17.72 14.02
N THR A 6 -6.82 -16.67 13.30
CA THR A 6 -5.49 -16.07 13.29
C THR A 6 -5.23 -15.56 14.71
N LYS A 7 -4.41 -16.28 15.46
CA LYS A 7 -4.03 -15.86 16.82
C LYS A 7 -3.19 -14.58 16.69
N SER A 8 -3.33 -13.66 17.62
CA SER A 8 -2.51 -12.43 17.68
C SER A 8 -0.99 -12.72 17.72
N SER A 9 -0.61 -13.96 18.06
CA SER A 9 0.77 -14.45 17.98
C SER A 9 1.30 -14.65 16.56
N ASP A 10 0.41 -14.70 15.56
CA ASP A 10 0.79 -14.93 14.15
C ASP A 10 1.05 -13.61 13.40
N LEU A 11 0.85 -12.48 14.06
CA LEU A 11 1.03 -11.15 13.50
C LEU A 11 2.38 -10.57 13.91
N ILE A 12 3.07 -9.98 12.94
CA ILE A 12 4.39 -9.38 13.14
C ILE A 12 4.21 -7.97 13.72
N SER A 13 4.73 -7.73 14.92
CA SER A 13 4.68 -6.41 15.55
C SER A 13 5.78 -5.47 15.04
N GLN A 14 5.59 -4.16 15.20
CA GLN A 14 6.61 -3.16 14.86
C GLN A 14 7.91 -3.34 15.65
N ASP A 15 7.80 -3.79 16.91
CA ASP A 15 8.99 -4.04 17.74
C ASP A 15 9.79 -5.24 17.25
N MET A 16 9.12 -6.30 16.79
CA MET A 16 9.77 -7.45 16.15
C MET A 16 10.50 -7.03 14.86
N ILE A 17 9.87 -6.18 14.04
CA ILE A 17 10.50 -5.67 12.81
C ILE A 17 11.74 -4.82 13.14
N ARG A 18 11.64 -3.95 14.16
CA ARG A 18 12.76 -3.12 14.59
C ARG A 18 13.92 -4.00 15.07
N ASP A 19 13.64 -5.02 15.85
CA ASP A 19 14.64 -5.96 16.36
C ASP A 19 15.31 -6.72 15.21
N VAL A 20 14.54 -7.17 14.21
CA VAL A 20 15.09 -7.78 12.99
C VAL A 20 15.97 -6.79 12.22
N CYS A 21 15.52 -5.55 12.02
CA CYS A 21 16.30 -4.53 11.33
C CYS A 21 17.62 -4.24 12.05
N ASP A 22 17.61 -4.15 13.38
CA ASP A 22 18.82 -3.90 14.17
C ASP A 22 19.79 -5.09 14.13
N ARG A 23 19.27 -6.31 14.20
CA ARG A 23 20.06 -7.53 14.19
C ARG A 23 20.73 -7.83 12.84
N TYR A 24 20.01 -7.54 11.76
CA TYR A 24 20.44 -7.85 10.40
C TYR A 24 20.80 -6.61 9.55
N LYS A 25 20.99 -5.45 10.20
CA LYS A 25 21.25 -4.15 9.54
C LYS A 25 22.36 -4.17 8.48
N ASP A 26 23.35 -5.03 8.64
CA ASP A 26 24.46 -5.15 7.69
C ASP A 26 24.12 -6.01 6.47
N ARG A 27 22.96 -6.70 6.48
CA ARG A 27 22.52 -7.65 5.46
C ARG A 27 21.22 -7.23 4.77
N ILE A 28 20.43 -6.31 5.38
CA ILE A 28 19.17 -5.81 4.85
C ILE A 28 19.39 -4.44 4.23
N LYS A 29 18.94 -4.26 2.98
CA LYS A 29 18.96 -2.97 2.29
C LYS A 29 17.77 -2.11 2.72
N ASP A 30 16.59 -2.67 2.62
CA ASP A 30 15.32 -2.04 2.95
C ASP A 30 14.30 -3.05 3.44
N VAL A 31 13.35 -2.60 4.24
CA VAL A 31 12.19 -3.39 4.68
C VAL A 31 10.93 -2.78 4.09
N SER A 32 10.25 -3.54 3.24
CA SER A 32 8.95 -3.16 2.69
C SER A 32 7.85 -3.48 3.69
N LEU A 33 7.10 -2.46 4.08
CA LEU A 33 6.02 -2.58 5.05
C LEU A 33 4.71 -2.13 4.44
N THR A 34 3.69 -2.96 4.58
CA THR A 34 2.33 -2.63 4.14
C THR A 34 1.30 -2.93 5.23
N ALA A 35 0.23 -2.16 5.24
CA ALA A 35 -0.92 -2.39 6.10
C ALA A 35 -2.21 -2.06 5.34
N ASN A 36 -3.23 -2.90 5.47
CA ASN A 36 -4.49 -2.73 4.77
C ASN A 36 -5.49 -1.97 5.64
N LEU A 37 -6.07 -0.88 5.11
CA LEU A 37 -7.18 -0.18 5.75
C LEU A 37 -8.53 -0.84 5.41
N GLY A 38 -8.66 -1.39 4.23
CA GLY A 38 -9.86 -2.07 3.75
C GLY A 38 -10.26 -1.70 2.33
N ASP A 39 -11.28 -2.40 1.85
CA ASP A 39 -11.91 -2.11 0.57
C ASP A 39 -12.85 -0.93 0.69
N GLY A 40 -12.83 -0.08 -0.31
CA GLY A 40 -13.61 1.15 -0.33
C GLY A 40 -14.08 1.53 -1.72
N VAL A 41 -14.84 2.62 -1.75
CA VAL A 41 -15.35 3.20 -2.99
C VAL A 41 -15.19 4.72 -2.96
N VAL A 42 -14.80 5.27 -4.09
CA VAL A 42 -14.85 6.71 -4.37
C VAL A 42 -15.96 6.96 -5.35
N LYS A 43 -16.83 7.94 -5.06
CA LYS A 43 -17.95 8.31 -5.93
C LYS A 43 -17.85 9.76 -6.35
N ASP A 44 -18.15 10.01 -7.61
CA ASP A 44 -18.34 11.35 -8.17
C ASP A 44 -19.59 11.35 -9.07
N GLY A 45 -20.70 11.86 -8.55
CA GLY A 45 -21.98 11.81 -9.21
C GLY A 45 -22.44 10.38 -9.49
N LYS A 46 -22.52 10.03 -10.79
CA LYS A 46 -22.88 8.67 -11.24
C LYS A 46 -21.67 7.75 -11.45
N SER A 47 -20.47 8.33 -11.45
CA SER A 47 -19.21 7.59 -11.61
C SER A 47 -18.71 7.09 -10.27
N TYR A 48 -18.03 5.96 -10.29
CA TYR A 48 -17.40 5.40 -9.09
C TYR A 48 -16.14 4.61 -9.44
N ALA A 49 -15.26 4.45 -8.47
CA ALA A 49 -14.10 3.56 -8.54
C ALA A 49 -14.00 2.75 -7.26
N ASN A 50 -13.88 1.44 -7.39
CA ASN A 50 -13.58 0.56 -6.28
C ASN A 50 -12.08 0.56 -6.01
N VAL A 51 -11.70 0.62 -4.75
CA VAL A 51 -10.31 0.64 -4.32
C VAL A 51 -10.08 -0.24 -3.11
N THR A 52 -8.88 -0.78 -2.99
CA THR A 52 -8.35 -1.29 -1.73
C THR A 52 -7.37 -0.27 -1.20
N VAL A 53 -7.65 0.30 -0.02
CA VAL A 53 -6.77 1.32 0.58
C VAL A 53 -5.67 0.62 1.34
N GLN A 54 -4.43 0.82 0.89
CA GLN A 54 -3.24 0.18 1.45
C GLN A 54 -2.20 1.23 1.86
N GLY A 55 -1.82 1.20 3.12
CA GLY A 55 -0.66 1.93 3.62
C GLY A 55 0.62 1.20 3.21
N ALA A 56 1.60 1.96 2.76
CA ALA A 56 2.89 1.42 2.35
C ALA A 56 4.01 2.42 2.65
N ASN A 57 5.18 1.93 3.04
CA ASN A 57 6.37 2.76 3.14
C ASN A 57 7.08 2.87 1.78
N SER A 58 8.07 3.75 1.67
CA SER A 58 8.80 4.00 0.42
C SER A 58 9.47 2.75 -0.15
N ALA A 59 9.95 1.84 0.70
CA ALA A 59 10.59 0.60 0.28
C ALA A 59 9.62 -0.41 -0.37
N SER A 60 8.31 -0.20 -0.22
CA SER A 60 7.28 -1.04 -0.84
C SER A 60 7.05 -0.73 -2.33
N PHE A 61 7.63 0.36 -2.84
CA PHE A 61 7.43 0.80 -4.21
C PHE A 61 8.65 0.51 -5.08
N PHE A 62 8.41 -0.20 -6.17
CA PHE A 62 9.41 -0.50 -7.19
C PHE A 62 8.87 0.02 -8.54
N TRP A 63 8.96 1.35 -8.73
CA TRP A 63 8.52 1.98 -9.97
C TRP A 63 9.65 1.97 -11.00
N GLU A 64 9.33 1.53 -12.22
CA GLU A 64 10.18 1.67 -13.38
C GLU A 64 9.91 3.01 -14.09
N ASP A 65 10.80 3.41 -14.99
CA ASP A 65 10.60 4.61 -15.79
C ASP A 65 9.29 4.51 -16.59
N GLY A 66 8.40 5.47 -16.40
CA GLY A 66 7.09 5.51 -17.04
C GLY A 66 5.94 4.84 -16.26
N ASP A 67 6.20 4.29 -15.09
CA ASP A 67 5.14 3.76 -14.23
C ASP A 67 4.32 4.86 -13.55
N ILE A 68 4.92 6.00 -13.27
CA ILE A 68 4.20 7.19 -12.81
C ILE A 68 3.76 8.00 -14.04
N LEU A 69 2.46 7.96 -14.31
CA LEU A 69 1.85 8.56 -15.50
C LEU A 69 1.62 10.06 -15.36
N ALA A 70 1.41 10.54 -14.15
CA ALA A 70 1.26 11.95 -13.82
C ALA A 70 1.60 12.20 -12.35
N GLY A 71 1.98 13.43 -12.04
CA GLY A 71 2.35 13.80 -10.68
C GLY A 71 3.68 13.19 -10.23
N ARG A 72 3.69 12.66 -9.02
CA ARG A 72 4.89 12.14 -8.34
C ARG A 72 4.56 11.04 -7.36
N GLU A 73 5.57 10.38 -6.85
CA GLU A 73 5.47 9.47 -5.72
C GLU A 73 5.20 10.22 -4.40
N ILE A 74 4.83 9.46 -3.37
CA ILE A 74 4.70 9.99 -2.00
C ILE A 74 6.11 10.36 -1.51
N LEU A 75 6.26 11.59 -1.01
CA LEU A 75 7.54 12.08 -0.51
C LEU A 75 7.93 11.45 0.83
N PRO A 76 9.24 11.33 1.12
CA PRO A 76 9.71 10.85 2.43
C PRO A 76 9.14 11.65 3.62
N SER A 77 9.00 12.98 3.47
CA SER A 77 8.38 13.84 4.49
C SER A 77 6.90 13.50 4.72
N GLU A 78 6.15 13.21 3.65
CA GLU A 78 4.75 12.80 3.72
C GLU A 78 4.59 11.43 4.39
N GLN A 79 5.53 10.50 4.13
CA GLN A 79 5.61 9.22 4.83
C GLN A 79 5.88 9.43 6.34
N GLN A 80 6.82 10.28 6.67
CA GLN A 80 7.20 10.57 8.05
C GLN A 80 6.07 11.25 8.82
N ASP A 81 5.37 12.20 8.21
CA ASP A 81 4.30 12.96 8.84
C ASP A 81 2.96 12.22 8.82
N GLY A 82 2.81 11.20 7.99
CA GLY A 82 1.54 10.53 7.76
C GLY A 82 0.53 11.46 7.11
N SER A 83 0.95 12.18 6.07
CA SER A 83 0.09 13.11 5.33
C SER A 83 -1.02 12.35 4.60
N ASN A 84 -2.20 12.97 4.48
CA ASN A 84 -3.34 12.40 3.77
C ASN A 84 -3.20 12.58 2.25
N VAL A 85 -2.22 11.92 1.68
CA VAL A 85 -1.92 11.89 0.24
C VAL A 85 -2.07 10.48 -0.30
N ALA A 86 -2.38 10.36 -1.59
CA ALA A 86 -2.61 9.07 -2.22
C ALA A 86 -2.00 8.98 -3.62
N LEU A 87 -1.58 7.75 -3.97
CA LEU A 87 -1.34 7.32 -5.33
C LEU A 87 -2.52 6.48 -5.82
N VAL A 88 -3.03 6.80 -6.98
CA VAL A 88 -4.15 6.09 -7.61
C VAL A 88 -3.74 5.46 -8.93
N SER A 89 -4.44 4.42 -9.35
CA SER A 89 -4.18 3.74 -10.60
C SER A 89 -4.72 4.50 -11.82
N ASP A 90 -4.23 4.16 -13.01
CA ASP A 90 -4.80 4.58 -14.28
C ASP A 90 -6.28 4.16 -14.42
N LYS A 91 -6.66 2.98 -13.92
CA LYS A 91 -8.06 2.50 -13.93
C LYS A 91 -8.98 3.36 -13.07
N PHE A 92 -8.50 3.82 -11.92
CA PHE A 92 -9.20 4.80 -11.09
C PHE A 92 -9.46 6.10 -11.87
N VAL A 93 -8.46 6.57 -12.60
CA VAL A 93 -8.55 7.78 -13.42
C VAL A 93 -9.50 7.58 -14.61
N ASP A 94 -9.51 6.42 -15.23
CA ASP A 94 -10.47 6.09 -16.30
C ASP A 94 -11.90 6.24 -15.81
N ASN A 95 -12.21 5.79 -14.61
CA ASN A 95 -13.56 5.81 -14.05
C ASN A 95 -14.01 7.20 -13.60
N LEU A 96 -13.13 8.01 -13.02
CA LEU A 96 -13.50 9.26 -12.34
C LEU A 96 -13.01 10.52 -13.06
N PHE A 97 -12.00 10.43 -13.92
CA PHE A 97 -11.36 11.58 -14.57
C PHE A 97 -11.28 11.42 -16.11
N ASN A 98 -12.18 10.61 -16.69
CA ASN A 98 -12.24 10.37 -18.12
C ASN A 98 -10.89 9.97 -18.75
N GLY A 99 -10.09 9.21 -18.05
CA GLY A 99 -8.80 8.75 -18.52
C GLY A 99 -7.71 9.82 -18.61
N ASN A 100 -7.88 10.96 -17.94
CA ASN A 100 -6.90 12.04 -17.93
C ASN A 100 -6.13 12.07 -16.59
N PRO A 101 -4.89 11.50 -16.52
CA PRO A 101 -4.10 11.46 -15.31
C PRO A 101 -3.76 12.85 -14.74
N ASP A 102 -3.48 13.82 -15.59
CA ASP A 102 -3.16 15.19 -15.15
C ASP A 102 -4.35 15.87 -14.46
N ALA A 103 -5.58 15.53 -14.84
CA ALA A 103 -6.78 16.07 -14.20
C ALA A 103 -6.97 15.52 -12.78
N ALA A 104 -6.45 14.35 -12.48
CA ALA A 104 -6.56 13.72 -11.16
C ALA A 104 -5.57 14.30 -10.13
N VAL A 105 -4.37 14.66 -10.56
CA VAL A 105 -3.32 15.18 -9.67
C VAL A 105 -3.74 16.48 -9.01
N GLY A 106 -3.60 16.55 -7.68
CA GLY A 106 -4.01 17.70 -6.87
C GLY A 106 -5.49 17.71 -6.48
N LYS A 107 -6.28 16.74 -6.92
CA LYS A 107 -7.68 16.61 -6.51
C LYS A 107 -7.81 15.90 -5.17
N GLU A 108 -8.76 16.35 -4.36
CA GLU A 108 -9.18 15.65 -3.15
C GLU A 108 -10.29 14.65 -3.49
N VAL A 109 -10.19 13.47 -2.91
CA VAL A 109 -11.20 12.42 -3.05
C VAL A 109 -11.60 11.90 -1.68
N ASP A 110 -12.90 11.63 -1.52
CA ASP A 110 -13.46 11.02 -0.34
C ASP A 110 -13.65 9.52 -0.58
N VAL A 111 -12.92 8.71 0.18
CA VAL A 111 -13.00 7.27 0.11
C VAL A 111 -13.87 6.75 1.23
N LEU A 112 -14.92 6.01 0.90
CA LEU A 112 -15.77 5.33 1.86
C LEU A 112 -15.24 3.93 2.14
N VAL A 113 -14.74 3.70 3.36
CA VAL A 113 -14.26 2.40 3.84
C VAL A 113 -14.98 2.08 5.15
N ASN A 114 -15.61 0.91 5.26
CA ASN A 114 -16.30 0.47 6.48
C ASN A 114 -17.27 1.52 7.06
N ASN A 115 -18.08 2.16 6.20
CA ASN A 115 -19.01 3.24 6.55
C ASN A 115 -18.35 4.52 7.10
N GLN A 116 -17.07 4.72 6.87
CA GLN A 116 -16.35 5.92 7.27
C GLN A 116 -15.66 6.56 6.07
N TYR A 117 -15.72 7.90 5.98
CA TYR A 117 -15.08 8.66 4.91
C TYR A 117 -13.67 9.08 5.32
N TYR A 118 -12.75 8.91 4.39
CA TYR A 118 -11.36 9.38 4.48
C TYR A 118 -11.06 10.25 3.28
N THR A 119 -10.55 11.44 3.50
CA THR A 119 -10.22 12.39 2.43
C THR A 119 -8.72 12.33 2.15
N PHE A 120 -8.35 12.11 0.89
CA PHE A 120 -6.97 12.11 0.41
C PHE A 120 -6.77 13.06 -0.75
N THR A 121 -5.61 13.69 -0.82
CA THR A 121 -5.16 14.44 -2.00
C THR A 121 -4.36 13.51 -2.92
N ILE A 122 -4.77 13.41 -4.18
CA ILE A 122 -4.04 12.64 -5.18
C ILE A 122 -2.76 13.38 -5.54
N VAL A 123 -1.60 12.77 -5.32
CA VAL A 123 -0.28 13.33 -5.65
C VAL A 123 0.33 12.71 -6.89
N GLY A 124 -0.11 11.53 -7.28
CA GLY A 124 0.36 10.84 -8.47
C GLY A 124 -0.59 9.76 -8.95
N VAL A 125 -0.40 9.40 -10.21
CA VAL A 125 -1.14 8.32 -10.90
C VAL A 125 -0.12 7.31 -11.39
N TYR A 126 -0.31 6.05 -11.01
CA TYR A 126 0.56 4.96 -11.44
C TYR A 126 -0.12 4.08 -12.49
N LYS A 127 0.70 3.43 -13.30
CA LYS A 127 0.26 2.43 -14.27
C LYS A 127 0.01 1.11 -13.57
N SER A 128 -1.24 0.62 -13.61
CA SER A 128 -1.56 -0.72 -13.13
C SER A 128 -1.14 -1.76 -14.14
N TYR A 129 -0.44 -2.80 -13.69
CA TYR A 129 -0.15 -3.97 -14.51
C TYR A 129 -1.28 -4.97 -14.36
N ASP A 130 -1.95 -5.28 -15.46
CA ASP A 130 -3.00 -6.29 -15.49
C ASP A 130 -2.40 -7.68 -15.20
N SER A 131 -2.51 -8.13 -13.97
CA SER A 131 -2.33 -9.53 -13.64
C SER A 131 -3.60 -10.31 -14.00
N GLN A 132 -3.68 -10.67 -15.29
CA GLN A 132 -4.49 -11.76 -15.84
C GLN A 132 -5.99 -11.88 -15.55
N GLN A 133 -6.72 -11.87 -16.65
CA GLN A 133 -8.06 -12.43 -16.90
C GLN A 133 -9.26 -11.80 -16.19
N MET A 134 -9.77 -10.84 -16.91
CA MET A 134 -11.02 -10.15 -16.66
C MET A 134 -12.24 -11.06 -16.88
N THR A 135 -12.88 -11.47 -15.80
CA THR A 135 -14.25 -11.97 -15.81
C THR A 135 -15.26 -10.93 -15.33
N SER A 136 -14.78 -9.80 -14.81
CA SER A 136 -15.61 -8.68 -14.38
C SER A 136 -15.51 -7.51 -15.37
N SER A 137 -16.52 -6.65 -15.40
CA SER A 137 -16.48 -5.39 -16.11
C SER A 137 -15.25 -4.59 -15.67
N ALA A 138 -14.51 -4.02 -16.63
CA ALA A 138 -13.35 -3.18 -16.32
C ALA A 138 -13.69 -2.03 -15.37
N TYR A 139 -14.96 -1.59 -15.37
CA TYR A 139 -15.47 -0.53 -14.50
C TYR A 139 -15.57 -0.94 -13.04
N ASP A 140 -15.87 -2.21 -12.77
CA ASP A 140 -16.05 -2.75 -11.41
C ASP A 140 -14.75 -3.25 -10.78
N MET A 141 -13.63 -3.18 -11.52
CA MET A 141 -12.35 -3.65 -11.04
C MET A 141 -11.85 -2.78 -9.89
N SER A 142 -11.50 -3.43 -8.77
CA SER A 142 -10.83 -2.75 -7.65
C SER A 142 -9.33 -2.63 -7.92
N THR A 143 -8.78 -1.45 -7.68
CA THR A 143 -7.33 -1.20 -7.73
C THR A 143 -6.83 -0.63 -6.41
N THR A 144 -5.54 -0.74 -6.16
CA THR A 144 -4.97 -0.25 -4.91
C THR A 144 -4.84 1.27 -4.91
N LEU A 145 -5.33 1.89 -3.84
CA LEU A 145 -5.08 3.28 -3.50
C LEU A 145 -4.02 3.28 -2.39
N TYR A 146 -2.80 3.75 -2.74
CA TYR A 146 -1.68 3.77 -1.80
C TYR A 146 -1.65 5.07 -1.01
N VAL A 147 -1.48 4.93 0.31
CA VAL A 147 -1.31 6.04 1.25
C VAL A 147 -0.07 5.80 2.11
N PRO A 148 0.46 6.81 2.81
CA PRO A 148 1.53 6.59 3.78
C PRO A 148 1.13 5.55 4.83
N LEU A 149 2.05 4.66 5.17
CA LEU A 149 1.81 3.59 6.15
C LEU A 149 1.28 4.14 7.48
N LYS A 150 1.79 5.29 7.91
CA LYS A 150 1.41 5.95 9.16
C LYS A 150 -0.05 6.40 9.18
N VAL A 151 -0.66 6.67 8.02
CA VAL A 151 -2.10 6.99 7.92
C VAL A 151 -2.95 5.81 8.37
N VAL A 152 -2.63 4.60 7.91
CA VAL A 152 -3.34 3.38 8.30
C VAL A 152 -3.14 3.08 9.78
N HIS A 153 -1.91 3.20 10.29
CA HIS A 153 -1.62 2.98 11.71
C HIS A 153 -2.37 3.93 12.64
N ARG A 154 -2.61 5.18 12.20
CA ARG A 154 -3.37 6.16 12.99
C ARG A 154 -4.86 5.83 13.09
N VAL A 155 -5.42 5.24 12.04
CA VAL A 155 -6.85 4.92 11.94
C VAL A 155 -7.17 3.60 12.60
N VAL A 156 -6.33 2.60 12.44
CA VAL A 156 -6.50 1.26 13.00
C VAL A 156 -5.73 1.20 14.32
N SER A 157 -6.42 1.45 15.42
CA SER A 157 -5.82 1.57 16.77
C SER A 157 -5.10 0.31 17.28
N ASN A 158 -5.24 -0.82 16.60
CA ASN A 158 -4.52 -2.07 16.87
C ASN A 158 -3.43 -2.37 15.82
N ALA A 159 -3.12 -1.42 14.97
CA ALA A 159 -2.14 -1.61 13.89
C ALA A 159 -0.68 -1.43 14.36
N THR A 160 -0.37 -1.97 15.52
CA THR A 160 1.01 -2.37 15.83
C THR A 160 1.40 -3.64 15.07
N GLU A 161 0.44 -4.26 14.42
CA GLU A 161 0.57 -5.52 13.70
C GLU A 161 0.50 -5.24 12.20
N LEU A 162 1.58 -5.55 11.51
CA LEU A 162 1.70 -5.43 10.07
C LEU A 162 1.17 -6.70 9.41
N SER A 163 0.30 -6.54 8.41
CA SER A 163 -0.26 -7.69 7.70
C SER A 163 0.77 -8.38 6.79
N TYR A 164 1.82 -7.66 6.39
CA TYR A 164 2.87 -8.18 5.52
C TYR A 164 4.13 -7.32 5.62
N PHE A 165 5.30 -7.95 5.57
CA PHE A 165 6.58 -7.28 5.31
C PHE A 165 7.44 -8.13 4.38
N ASP A 166 8.22 -7.47 3.55
CA ASP A 166 9.19 -8.09 2.67
C ASP A 166 10.57 -7.49 2.93
N LEU A 167 11.60 -8.31 2.82
CA LEU A 167 12.98 -7.93 3.09
C LEU A 167 13.78 -7.87 1.80
N ASN A 168 14.35 -6.71 1.52
CA ASN A 168 15.30 -6.54 0.44
C ASN A 168 16.72 -6.72 0.98
N GLY A 169 17.38 -7.79 0.58
CA GLY A 169 18.78 -8.04 0.91
C GLY A 169 19.73 -7.08 0.18
N LYS A 170 20.88 -6.77 0.77
CA LYS A 170 21.98 -6.06 0.10
C LYS A 170 22.54 -6.90 -1.03
N ASP A 171 23.14 -6.25 -2.03
CA ASP A 171 23.78 -6.94 -3.16
C ASP A 171 24.77 -8.02 -2.68
N GLY A 172 24.68 -9.22 -3.26
CA GLY A 172 25.52 -10.37 -2.92
C GLY A 172 25.04 -11.20 -1.73
N ILE A 173 23.90 -10.88 -1.11
CA ILE A 173 23.27 -11.68 -0.05
C ILE A 173 22.16 -12.52 -0.65
N ASP A 174 22.15 -13.83 -0.31
CA ASP A 174 21.06 -14.72 -0.69
C ASP A 174 19.80 -14.38 0.13
N SER A 175 18.81 -13.79 -0.56
CA SER A 175 17.56 -13.36 0.05
C SER A 175 16.75 -14.51 0.64
N ILE A 176 16.85 -15.70 0.07
CA ILE A 176 16.14 -16.90 0.55
C ILE A 176 16.75 -17.35 1.88
N GLN A 177 18.06 -17.43 1.95
CA GLN A 177 18.77 -17.81 3.19
C GLN A 177 18.52 -16.78 4.28
N LEU A 178 18.58 -15.49 3.97
CA LEU A 178 18.30 -14.41 4.93
C LEU A 178 16.87 -14.48 5.46
N SER A 179 15.90 -14.71 4.60
CA SER A 179 14.49 -14.84 4.99
C SER A 179 14.26 -16.05 5.91
N GLN A 180 14.92 -17.18 5.67
CA GLN A 180 14.85 -18.35 6.53
C GLN A 180 15.47 -18.09 7.91
N GLU A 181 16.67 -17.48 7.96
CA GLU A 181 17.33 -17.13 9.22
C GLU A 181 16.46 -16.17 10.07
N ILE A 182 15.79 -15.21 9.43
CA ILE A 182 14.90 -14.27 10.12
C ILE A 182 13.63 -14.98 10.61
N ALA A 183 13.04 -15.85 9.79
CA ALA A 183 11.90 -16.66 10.19
C ALA A 183 12.22 -17.57 11.39
N ASP A 184 13.38 -18.19 11.40
CA ASP A 184 13.86 -19.03 12.52
C ASP A 184 14.11 -18.21 13.79
N TYR A 185 14.52 -16.95 13.64
CA TYR A 185 14.74 -16.04 14.76
C TYR A 185 13.42 -15.55 15.39
N LEU A 186 12.36 -15.39 14.58
CA LEU A 186 11.05 -14.90 15.03
C LEU A 186 10.16 -15.99 15.62
N ASN A 187 10.47 -17.28 15.43
CA ASN A 187 9.78 -18.44 16.01
C ASN A 187 10.37 -18.87 17.34
#